data_b984f76f0f654ea3c1a7b7e60ef4f45d
#
_entry.id   b984f76f0f654ea3c1a7b7e60ef4f45d
#
_cell.length_a   1.000
_cell.length_b   1.000
_cell.length_c   1.000
_cell.angle_alpha   90.00
_cell.angle_beta   90.00
_cell.angle_gamma   90.00
#
_symmetry.space_group_name_H-M   'P 1'
#
loop_
_entity.id
_entity.type
_entity.pdbx_description
1 polymer ?
#
loop_
_entity_poly.entity_id
_entity_poly.type
_entity_poly.pdbx_seq_one_letter_code
_entity_poly.pdbx_strand_id
1 'polypeptide(L)'
;MRPLEVHRHLADFPRTVVAGEYGDVLQRVILMAKERGGLGQLPILGFLVARSVAGLLLRADVSAAPVVLVPVPSARSAVVERGLDLTGTLARTAALRLRRTGLDVRVTAGLRLVRTPRDQAGLGRHERMLNLQGAFAWQGRPPRIAVVVDDVVTTGATVSAVSGALREAGVGLIGAAGIAHTVKRGGVR
;
A
#
# COMPACT_ATOMS: atom_id res chain seq x y z
N MET A 1 -19.14 -5.01 -4.14
CA MET A 1 -18.44 -4.86 -2.83
C MET A 1 -17.94 -3.42 -2.75
N ARG A 2 -18.32 -2.66 -1.74
CA ARG A 2 -17.83 -1.28 -1.54
C ARG A 2 -16.45 -1.33 -0.87
N PRO A 3 -15.49 -0.47 -1.27
CA PRO A 3 -14.23 -0.33 -0.55
C PRO A 3 -14.47 0.09 0.90
N LEU A 4 -13.62 -0.42 1.80
CA LEU A 4 -13.68 -0.14 3.24
C LEU A 4 -12.68 0.93 3.62
N GLU A 5 -13.07 1.89 4.46
CA GLU A 5 -12.17 2.85 5.06
C GLU A 5 -11.57 2.28 6.34
N VAL A 6 -10.24 2.31 6.45
CA VAL A 6 -9.50 1.73 7.57
C VAL A 6 -9.09 2.84 8.52
N HIS A 7 -9.47 2.71 9.78
CA HIS A 7 -9.10 3.64 10.85
C HIS A 7 -8.03 3.01 11.75
N ARG A 8 -6.97 3.76 12.04
CA ARG A 8 -5.90 3.38 12.96
C ARG A 8 -5.52 4.59 13.83
N HIS A 9 -5.40 4.38 15.11
CA HIS A 9 -4.91 5.40 16.06
C HIS A 9 -3.37 5.38 16.05
N LEU A 10 -2.79 5.89 15.00
CA LEU A 10 -1.34 6.02 14.80
C LEU A 10 -1.05 7.44 14.33
N ALA A 11 0.08 8.00 14.80
CA ALA A 11 0.61 9.23 14.24
C ALA A 11 0.84 9.05 12.73
N ASP A 12 0.54 10.08 11.97
CA ASP A 12 0.73 10.11 10.51
C ASP A 12 -0.04 9.04 9.71
N PHE A 13 -0.98 8.33 10.33
CA PHE A 13 -1.79 7.37 9.58
C PHE A 13 -2.73 8.12 8.62
N PRO A 14 -2.54 7.95 7.30
CA PRO A 14 -3.35 8.67 6.32
C PRO A 14 -4.73 8.02 6.18
N ARG A 15 -5.64 8.72 5.54
CA ARG A 15 -6.85 8.11 5.05
C ARG A 15 -6.51 6.86 4.23
N THR A 16 -7.05 5.72 4.61
CA THR A 16 -6.69 4.43 4.02
C THR A 16 -7.94 3.69 3.58
N VAL A 17 -7.94 3.24 2.33
CA VAL A 17 -9.06 2.50 1.73
C VAL A 17 -8.56 1.15 1.23
N VAL A 18 -9.31 0.09 1.52
CA VAL A 18 -9.02 -1.27 1.08
C VAL A 18 -10.27 -1.91 0.45
N ALA A 19 -10.07 -2.96 -0.35
CA ALA A 19 -11.17 -3.67 -0.98
C ALA A 19 -11.99 -4.54 -0.01
N GLY A 20 -11.36 -5.03 1.08
CA GLY A 20 -12.05 -5.87 2.06
C GLY A 20 -11.25 -6.20 3.31
N GLU A 21 -11.80 -7.07 4.14
CA GLU A 21 -11.10 -7.62 5.30
C GLU A 21 -10.14 -8.76 4.89
N TYR A 22 -9.02 -8.87 5.62
CA TYR A 22 -8.05 -9.94 5.42
C TYR A 22 -8.56 -11.21 6.12
N GLY A 23 -9.16 -12.08 5.35
CA GLY A 23 -9.67 -13.36 5.81
C GLY A 23 -10.13 -14.24 4.64
N ASP A 24 -10.33 -15.52 4.91
CA ASP A 24 -10.87 -16.53 3.98
C ASP A 24 -10.36 -16.41 2.53
N VAL A 25 -11.21 -15.98 1.62
CA VAL A 25 -10.91 -15.93 0.19
C VAL A 25 -9.81 -14.93 -0.12
N LEU A 26 -9.88 -13.69 0.41
CA LEU A 26 -8.87 -12.66 0.12
C LEU A 26 -7.50 -13.07 0.65
N GLN A 27 -7.43 -13.65 1.85
CA GLN A 27 -6.19 -14.17 2.42
C GLN A 27 -5.57 -15.21 1.49
N ARG A 28 -6.34 -16.22 1.06
CA ARG A 28 -5.84 -17.29 0.17
C ARG A 28 -5.32 -16.71 -1.15
N VAL A 29 -6.07 -15.83 -1.80
CA VAL A 29 -5.66 -15.25 -3.09
C VAL A 29 -4.39 -14.40 -2.95
N ILE A 30 -4.25 -13.64 -1.85
CA ILE A 30 -3.03 -12.85 -1.58
C ILE A 30 -1.84 -13.77 -1.30
N LEU A 31 -2.02 -14.84 -0.52
CA LEU A 31 -0.96 -15.81 -0.24
C LEU A 31 -0.50 -16.51 -1.53
N MET A 32 -1.43 -16.98 -2.36
CA MET A 32 -1.09 -17.57 -3.67
C MET A 32 -0.29 -16.61 -4.56
N ALA A 33 -0.60 -15.31 -4.54
CA ALA A 33 0.17 -14.31 -5.29
C ALA A 33 1.57 -14.05 -4.70
N LYS A 34 1.78 -14.38 -3.42
CA LYS A 34 3.09 -14.30 -2.73
C LYS A 34 3.95 -15.52 -2.96
N GLU A 35 3.40 -16.62 -3.44
CA GLU A 35 4.13 -17.82 -3.79
C GLU A 35 4.81 -17.68 -5.16
N ARG A 36 5.86 -18.50 -5.40
CA ARG A 36 6.57 -18.53 -6.67
C ARG A 36 5.63 -18.94 -7.80
N GLY A 37 5.54 -18.12 -8.85
CA GLY A 37 4.66 -18.40 -9.98
C GLY A 37 3.20 -17.96 -9.81
N GLY A 38 2.84 -17.28 -8.70
CA GLY A 38 1.49 -16.79 -8.42
C GLY A 38 1.02 -15.61 -9.28
N LEU A 39 1.30 -15.63 -10.59
CA LEU A 39 0.98 -14.53 -11.50
C LEU A 39 -0.51 -14.45 -11.88
N GLY A 40 -1.22 -15.57 -11.83
CA GLY A 40 -2.61 -15.67 -12.23
C GLY A 40 -3.58 -14.82 -11.39
N GLN A 41 -3.20 -14.49 -10.14
CA GLN A 41 -4.00 -13.67 -9.23
C GLN A 41 -3.81 -12.16 -9.43
N LEU A 42 -2.73 -11.74 -10.10
CA LEU A 42 -2.38 -10.33 -10.25
C LEU A 42 -3.47 -9.48 -10.93
N PRO A 43 -4.18 -9.95 -11.97
CA PRO A 43 -5.24 -9.16 -12.59
C PRO A 43 -6.38 -8.81 -11.63
N ILE A 44 -6.82 -9.76 -10.80
CA ILE A 44 -7.89 -9.53 -9.83
C ILE A 44 -7.41 -8.69 -8.65
N LEU A 45 -6.22 -8.96 -8.11
CA LEU A 45 -5.66 -8.17 -7.03
C LEU A 45 -5.37 -6.72 -7.46
N GLY A 46 -4.85 -6.52 -8.66
CA GLY A 46 -4.66 -5.18 -9.23
C GLY A 46 -5.99 -4.44 -9.47
N PHE A 47 -7.06 -5.16 -9.83
CA PHE A 47 -8.41 -4.58 -9.89
C PHE A 47 -8.91 -4.14 -8.51
N LEU A 48 -8.68 -4.93 -7.47
CA LEU A 48 -9.06 -4.57 -6.11
C LEU A 48 -8.31 -3.32 -5.62
N VAL A 49 -7.00 -3.22 -5.91
CA VAL A 49 -6.21 -2.01 -5.63
C VAL A 49 -6.77 -0.80 -6.41
N ALA A 50 -7.09 -0.95 -7.70
CA ALA A 50 -7.67 0.12 -8.49
C ALA A 50 -8.98 0.65 -7.88
N ARG A 51 -9.85 -0.23 -7.38
CA ARG A 51 -11.08 0.14 -6.67
C ARG A 51 -10.81 0.91 -5.39
N SER A 52 -9.81 0.49 -4.61
CA SER A 52 -9.40 1.19 -3.39
C SER A 52 -8.86 2.58 -3.68
N VAL A 53 -8.03 2.72 -4.72
CA VAL A 53 -7.55 4.01 -5.22
C VAL A 53 -8.73 4.88 -5.67
N ALA A 54 -9.63 4.36 -6.51
CA ALA A 54 -10.82 5.11 -6.95
C ALA A 54 -11.66 5.61 -5.76
N GLY A 55 -11.82 4.79 -4.71
CA GLY A 55 -12.51 5.18 -3.48
C GLY A 55 -11.86 6.36 -2.74
N LEU A 56 -10.53 6.51 -2.82
CA LEU A 56 -9.82 7.67 -2.31
C LEU A 56 -10.04 8.90 -3.19
N LEU A 57 -9.96 8.73 -4.52
CA LEU A 57 -10.03 9.83 -5.49
C LEU A 57 -11.42 10.45 -5.58
N LEU A 58 -12.49 9.71 -5.30
CA LEU A 58 -13.87 10.23 -5.28
C LEU A 58 -14.09 11.41 -4.31
N ARG A 59 -13.20 11.60 -3.34
CA ARG A 59 -13.29 12.66 -2.33
C ARG A 59 -12.07 13.58 -2.32
N ALA A 60 -11.23 13.49 -3.34
CA ALA A 60 -10.04 14.31 -3.50
C ALA A 60 -10.17 15.14 -4.78
N ASP A 61 -9.82 16.42 -4.71
CA ASP A 61 -9.66 17.22 -5.92
C ASP A 61 -8.34 16.84 -6.58
N VAL A 62 -8.44 16.08 -7.67
CA VAL A 62 -7.29 15.59 -8.46
C VAL A 62 -7.20 16.25 -9.84
N SER A 63 -7.98 17.31 -10.07
CA SER A 63 -8.06 17.98 -11.38
C SER A 63 -6.75 18.66 -11.82
N ALA A 64 -5.88 19.01 -10.89
CA ALA A 64 -4.73 19.88 -11.14
C ALA A 64 -3.40 19.16 -11.45
N ALA A 65 -3.30 17.84 -11.30
CA ALA A 65 -2.05 17.10 -11.52
C ALA A 65 -2.27 15.58 -11.65
N PRO A 66 -1.37 14.87 -12.35
CA PRO A 66 -1.39 13.41 -12.35
C PRO A 66 -1.29 12.84 -10.93
N VAL A 67 -2.12 11.85 -10.63
CA VAL A 67 -2.01 11.10 -9.39
C VAL A 67 -0.91 10.05 -9.50
N VAL A 68 0.03 10.04 -8.56
CA VAL A 68 1.13 9.09 -8.60
C VAL A 68 0.91 7.97 -7.57
N LEU A 69 0.83 6.73 -8.02
CA LEU A 69 0.82 5.56 -7.16
C LEU A 69 2.25 5.25 -6.71
N VAL A 70 2.45 5.21 -5.40
CA VAL A 70 3.73 4.91 -4.77
C VAL A 70 3.62 3.55 -4.08
N PRO A 71 4.13 2.47 -4.69
CA PRO A 71 4.13 1.17 -4.05
C PRO A 71 5.06 1.15 -2.84
N VAL A 72 4.62 0.53 -1.75
CA VAL A 72 5.47 0.22 -0.60
C VAL A 72 6.58 -0.73 -1.05
N PRO A 73 7.87 -0.38 -0.88
CA PRO A 73 8.96 -1.25 -1.27
C PRO A 73 8.97 -2.55 -0.48
N SER A 74 8.99 -3.69 -1.17
CA SER A 74 9.24 -4.98 -0.55
C SER A 74 10.71 -5.14 -0.20
N ALA A 75 11.02 -5.90 0.87
CA ALA A 75 12.40 -6.28 1.17
C ALA A 75 13.03 -7.01 -0.04
N ARG A 76 14.31 -6.72 -0.32
CA ARG A 76 15.01 -7.27 -1.49
C ARG A 76 15.03 -8.80 -1.50
N SER A 77 15.24 -9.42 -0.33
CA SER A 77 15.17 -10.87 -0.14
C SER A 77 13.82 -11.45 -0.55
N ALA A 78 12.73 -10.82 -0.14
CA ALA A 78 11.39 -11.26 -0.49
C ALA A 78 11.07 -11.10 -2.00
N VAL A 79 11.65 -10.11 -2.67
CA VAL A 79 11.53 -9.96 -4.13
C VAL A 79 12.32 -11.04 -4.85
N VAL A 80 13.54 -11.33 -4.40
CA VAL A 80 14.39 -12.40 -4.98
C VAL A 80 13.74 -13.77 -4.78
N GLU A 81 13.25 -14.05 -3.57
CA GLU A 81 12.59 -15.33 -3.25
C GLU A 81 11.35 -15.59 -4.12
N ARG A 82 10.50 -14.59 -4.30
CA ARG A 82 9.26 -14.68 -5.08
C ARG A 82 9.48 -14.53 -6.58
N GLY A 83 10.57 -13.90 -7.00
CA GLY A 83 10.81 -13.49 -8.38
C GLY A 83 9.91 -12.33 -8.84
N LEU A 84 9.25 -11.63 -7.89
CA LEU A 84 8.23 -10.63 -8.19
C LEU A 84 8.22 -9.50 -7.14
N ASP A 85 8.24 -8.25 -7.62
CA ASP A 85 7.82 -7.08 -6.84
C ASP A 85 6.29 -7.00 -6.87
N LEU A 86 5.64 -7.59 -5.86
CA LEU A 86 4.18 -7.72 -5.81
C LEU A 86 3.51 -6.34 -5.78
N THR A 87 3.85 -5.48 -4.81
CA THR A 87 3.22 -4.16 -4.63
C THR A 87 3.44 -3.26 -5.84
N GLY A 88 4.63 -3.26 -6.42
CA GLY A 88 4.92 -2.54 -7.66
C GLY A 88 4.10 -3.06 -8.86
N THR A 89 3.91 -4.37 -8.95
CA THR A 89 3.09 -4.97 -10.02
C THR A 89 1.60 -4.66 -9.82
N LEU A 90 1.11 -4.71 -8.58
CA LEU A 90 -0.26 -4.33 -8.25
C LEU A 90 -0.52 -2.85 -8.58
N ALA A 91 0.41 -1.96 -8.22
CA ALA A 91 0.29 -0.53 -8.54
C ALA A 91 0.26 -0.29 -10.06
N ARG A 92 1.12 -0.96 -10.84
CA ARG A 92 1.11 -0.87 -12.32
C ARG A 92 -0.20 -1.37 -12.92
N THR A 93 -0.71 -2.52 -12.44
CA THR A 93 -1.99 -3.08 -12.91
C THR A 93 -3.16 -2.15 -12.56
N ALA A 94 -3.17 -1.60 -11.35
CA ALA A 94 -4.19 -0.63 -10.93
C ALA A 94 -4.14 0.64 -11.77
N ALA A 95 -2.97 1.23 -12.00
CA ALA A 95 -2.80 2.42 -12.81
C ALA A 95 -3.29 2.20 -14.26
N LEU A 96 -2.97 1.05 -14.85
CA LEU A 96 -3.46 0.72 -16.20
C LEU A 96 -5.00 0.70 -16.27
N ARG A 97 -5.65 0.14 -15.24
CA ARG A 97 -7.11 0.09 -15.18
C ARG A 97 -7.72 1.49 -14.99
N LEU A 98 -7.15 2.29 -14.10
CA LEU A 98 -7.62 3.65 -13.83
C LEU A 98 -7.44 4.58 -15.04
N ARG A 99 -6.33 4.46 -15.78
CA ARG A 99 -6.15 5.20 -17.04
C ARG A 99 -7.22 4.89 -18.09
N ARG A 100 -7.71 3.64 -18.15
CA ARG A 100 -8.81 3.27 -19.06
C ARG A 100 -10.13 3.93 -18.69
N THR A 101 -10.28 4.50 -17.49
CA THR A 101 -11.44 5.30 -17.08
C THR A 101 -11.22 6.81 -17.24
N GLY A 102 -10.13 7.23 -17.90
CA GLY A 102 -9.83 8.65 -18.16
C GLY A 102 -9.02 9.35 -17.07
N LEU A 103 -8.62 8.67 -16.00
CA LEU A 103 -7.81 9.25 -14.93
C LEU A 103 -6.33 9.30 -15.33
N ASP A 104 -5.64 10.43 -15.14
CA ASP A 104 -4.17 10.51 -15.30
C ASP A 104 -3.49 9.95 -14.05
N VAL A 105 -3.21 8.65 -14.09
CA VAL A 105 -2.57 7.92 -13.00
C VAL A 105 -1.24 7.35 -13.45
N ARG A 106 -0.17 7.64 -12.71
CA ARG A 106 1.19 7.16 -12.95
C ARG A 106 1.69 6.30 -11.80
N VAL A 107 2.79 5.59 -12.00
CA VAL A 107 3.45 4.79 -10.96
C VAL A 107 4.89 5.22 -10.87
N THR A 108 5.42 5.35 -9.67
CA THR A 108 6.83 5.63 -9.45
C THR A 108 7.41 4.72 -8.38
N ALA A 109 8.69 4.39 -8.52
CA ALA A 109 9.47 3.67 -7.55
C ALA A 109 10.48 4.59 -6.81
N GLY A 110 10.14 5.88 -6.63
CA GLY A 110 11.00 6.85 -5.93
C GLY A 110 11.14 6.58 -4.43
N LEU A 111 10.18 5.89 -3.81
CA LEU A 111 10.30 5.46 -2.42
C LEU A 111 11.27 4.28 -2.29
N ARG A 112 12.22 4.36 -1.36
CA ARG A 112 13.22 3.33 -1.10
C ARG A 112 13.18 2.86 0.33
N LEU A 113 13.43 1.57 0.54
CA LEU A 113 13.79 1.01 1.84
C LEU A 113 15.28 1.26 2.05
N VAL A 114 15.62 2.25 2.88
CA VAL A 114 17.02 2.70 3.13
C VAL A 114 17.64 2.01 4.34
N ARG A 115 16.83 1.44 5.21
CA ARG A 115 17.26 0.63 6.35
C ARG A 115 16.36 -0.60 6.44
N THR A 116 16.96 -1.77 6.44
CA THR A 116 16.20 -3.02 6.62
C THR A 116 15.64 -3.08 8.05
N PRO A 117 14.31 -3.12 8.21
CA PRO A 117 13.72 -3.33 9.54
C PRO A 117 14.13 -4.69 10.08
N ARG A 118 14.23 -4.82 11.41
CA ARG A 118 14.37 -6.13 12.06
C ARG A 118 13.15 -6.99 11.75
N ASP A 119 13.29 -8.31 11.91
CA ASP A 119 12.14 -9.20 11.75
C ASP A 119 10.98 -8.72 12.63
N GLN A 120 9.79 -8.66 12.03
CA GLN A 120 8.58 -8.18 12.68
C GLN A 120 7.76 -9.30 13.33
N ALA A 121 8.23 -10.55 13.23
CA ALA A 121 7.60 -11.68 13.89
C ALA A 121 7.64 -11.46 15.42
N GLY A 122 6.49 -11.55 16.07
CA GLY A 122 6.39 -11.38 17.54
C GLY A 122 6.36 -9.92 18.03
N LEU A 123 6.69 -8.91 17.21
CA LEU A 123 6.68 -7.53 17.64
C LEU A 123 5.26 -6.99 17.86
N GLY A 124 5.06 -6.27 18.97
CA GLY A 124 3.86 -5.51 19.25
C GLY A 124 3.67 -4.34 18.28
N ARG A 125 2.50 -3.66 18.36
CA ARG A 125 2.18 -2.52 17.48
C ARG A 125 3.21 -1.40 17.61
N HIS A 126 3.57 -1.01 18.83
CA HIS A 126 4.50 0.08 19.11
C HIS A 126 5.92 -0.26 18.62
N GLU A 127 6.38 -1.47 18.88
CA GLU A 127 7.69 -1.95 18.43
C GLU A 127 7.80 -1.97 16.90
N ARG A 128 6.73 -2.39 16.19
CA ARG A 128 6.69 -2.33 14.72
C ARG A 128 6.80 -0.90 14.19
N MET A 129 6.20 0.07 14.89
CA MET A 129 6.28 1.48 14.51
C MET A 129 7.70 2.01 14.68
N LEU A 130 8.34 1.75 15.83
CA LEU A 130 9.74 2.12 16.09
C LEU A 130 10.70 1.44 15.11
N ASN A 131 10.44 0.17 14.80
CA ASN A 131 11.24 -0.62 13.86
C ASN A 131 11.22 -0.06 12.43
N LEU A 132 10.15 0.61 12.03
CA LEU A 132 9.99 1.21 10.70
C LEU A 132 10.35 2.69 10.64
N GLN A 133 10.61 3.34 11.76
CA GLN A 133 11.00 4.75 11.80
C GLN A 133 12.31 4.95 11.04
N GLY A 134 12.33 5.88 10.06
CA GLY A 134 13.49 6.13 9.21
C GLY A 134 13.88 4.98 8.27
N ALA A 135 13.02 3.96 8.13
CA ALA A 135 13.29 2.86 7.20
C ALA A 135 13.05 3.22 5.74
N PHE A 136 12.26 4.25 5.48
CA PHE A 136 11.91 4.69 4.13
C PHE A 136 12.43 6.10 3.84
N ALA A 137 12.84 6.35 2.61
CA ALA A 137 13.20 7.67 2.13
C ALA A 137 12.80 7.83 0.66
N TRP A 138 12.51 9.07 0.26
CA TRP A 138 12.26 9.41 -1.13
C TRP A 138 13.57 9.69 -1.86
N GLN A 139 13.68 9.22 -3.10
CA GLN A 139 14.79 9.52 -3.99
C GLN A 139 14.29 10.13 -5.30
N GLY A 140 14.99 11.18 -5.75
CA GLY A 140 14.66 11.92 -6.96
C GLY A 140 13.62 13.03 -6.73
N ARG A 141 13.09 13.58 -7.83
CA ARG A 141 12.09 14.65 -7.78
C ARG A 141 10.77 14.11 -7.24
N PRO A 142 10.22 14.66 -6.15
CA PRO A 142 8.97 14.19 -5.59
C PRO A 142 7.77 14.52 -6.49
N PRO A 143 6.74 13.67 -6.56
CA PRO A 143 5.49 14.00 -7.22
C PRO A 143 4.72 15.04 -6.42
N ARG A 144 3.86 15.80 -7.08
CA ARG A 144 3.01 16.80 -6.42
C ARG A 144 1.99 16.13 -5.50
N ILE A 145 1.34 15.07 -5.98
CA ILE A 145 0.32 14.32 -5.23
C ILE A 145 0.51 12.82 -5.41
N ALA A 146 0.27 12.06 -4.35
CA ALA A 146 0.46 10.61 -4.36
C ALA A 146 -0.60 9.84 -3.57
N VAL A 147 -0.73 8.56 -3.93
CA VAL A 147 -1.43 7.53 -3.16
C VAL A 147 -0.43 6.40 -2.87
N VAL A 148 -0.27 6.06 -1.60
CA VAL A 148 0.53 4.88 -1.19
C VAL A 148 -0.23 3.61 -1.57
N VAL A 149 0.47 2.62 -2.12
CA VAL A 149 -0.11 1.30 -2.44
C VAL A 149 0.59 0.22 -1.63
N ASP A 150 -0.20 -0.55 -0.87
CA ASP A 150 0.25 -1.72 -0.12
C ASP A 150 -0.64 -2.93 -0.46
N ASP A 151 -0.22 -4.14 -0.14
CA ASP A 151 -1.05 -5.33 -0.31
C ASP A 151 -2.02 -5.51 0.86
N VAL A 152 -1.52 -5.55 2.09
CA VAL A 152 -2.32 -5.77 3.30
C VAL A 152 -1.97 -4.78 4.41
N VAL A 153 -2.95 -4.01 4.84
CA VAL A 153 -2.80 -3.11 5.99
C VAL A 153 -3.07 -3.88 7.28
N THR A 154 -2.01 -4.23 8.00
CA THR A 154 -2.11 -4.94 9.28
C THR A 154 -2.25 -3.94 10.45
N THR A 155 -1.16 -3.60 11.11
CA THR A 155 -1.15 -2.59 12.18
C THR A 155 -1.26 -1.16 11.68
N GLY A 156 -0.95 -0.93 10.41
CA GLY A 156 -0.82 0.39 9.80
C GLY A 156 0.58 1.02 9.95
N ALA A 157 1.50 0.37 10.66
CA ALA A 157 2.84 0.92 10.91
C ALA A 157 3.61 1.22 9.61
N THR A 158 3.56 0.32 8.63
CA THR A 158 4.20 0.53 7.31
C THR A 158 3.61 1.75 6.60
N VAL A 159 2.28 1.82 6.54
CA VAL A 159 1.57 2.94 5.90
C VAL A 159 1.92 4.27 6.58
N SER A 160 1.95 4.32 7.92
CA SER A 160 2.37 5.52 8.67
C SER A 160 3.80 5.92 8.38
N ALA A 161 4.75 4.97 8.43
CA ALA A 161 6.18 5.25 8.19
C ALA A 161 6.43 5.76 6.75
N VAL A 162 5.79 5.13 5.75
CA VAL A 162 5.84 5.58 4.35
C VAL A 162 5.23 6.96 4.18
N SER A 163 4.09 7.21 4.84
CA SER A 163 3.42 8.51 4.78
C SER A 163 4.27 9.63 5.39
N GLY A 164 4.97 9.35 6.48
CA GLY A 164 5.95 10.26 7.07
C GLY A 164 7.05 10.61 6.07
N ALA A 165 7.72 9.60 5.49
CA ALA A 165 8.79 9.81 4.52
C ALA A 165 8.33 10.60 3.26
N LEU A 166 7.09 10.40 2.81
CA LEU A 166 6.54 11.15 1.68
C LEU A 166 6.27 12.61 2.06
N ARG A 167 5.75 12.89 3.26
CA ARG A 167 5.55 14.27 3.73
C ARG A 167 6.87 15.01 3.93
N GLU A 168 7.89 14.34 4.49
CA GLU A 168 9.25 14.90 4.62
C GLU A 168 9.84 15.27 3.24
N ALA A 169 9.50 14.52 2.20
CA ALA A 169 9.88 14.81 0.82
C ALA A 169 9.01 15.90 0.15
N GLY A 170 8.01 16.46 0.84
CA GLY A 170 7.11 17.48 0.29
C GLY A 170 6.02 16.94 -0.63
N VAL A 171 5.72 15.63 -0.59
CA VAL A 171 4.67 15.01 -1.39
C VAL A 171 3.30 15.27 -0.77
N GLY A 172 2.37 15.81 -1.54
CA GLY A 172 0.95 15.89 -1.16
C GLY A 172 0.33 14.49 -1.14
N LEU A 173 -0.05 14.00 0.03
CA LEU A 173 -0.56 12.64 0.20
C LEU A 173 -2.09 12.64 0.23
N ILE A 174 -2.73 12.00 -0.77
CA ILE A 174 -4.19 11.78 -0.80
C ILE A 174 -4.58 10.71 0.23
N GLY A 175 -3.78 9.65 0.35
CA GLY A 175 -4.07 8.53 1.24
C GLY A 175 -3.31 7.27 0.87
N ALA A 176 -3.75 6.13 1.44
CA ALA A 176 -3.21 4.82 1.12
C ALA A 176 -4.31 3.88 0.61
N ALA A 177 -3.96 3.03 -0.34
CA ALA A 177 -4.83 2.02 -0.93
C ALA A 177 -4.24 0.63 -0.77
N GLY A 178 -5.08 -0.35 -0.42
CA GLY A 178 -4.66 -1.74 -0.28
C GLY A 178 -5.70 -2.73 -0.77
N ILE A 179 -5.36 -4.01 -0.76
CA ILE A 179 -6.31 -5.09 -1.06
C ILE A 179 -7.15 -5.38 0.18
N ALA A 180 -6.50 -5.54 1.34
CA ALA A 180 -7.16 -5.95 2.55
C ALA A 180 -6.58 -5.29 3.81
N HIS A 181 -7.36 -5.31 4.90
CA HIS A 181 -6.85 -4.97 6.22
C HIS A 181 -7.18 -6.06 7.24
N THR A 182 -6.32 -6.24 8.24
CA THR A 182 -6.62 -7.12 9.36
C THR A 182 -7.53 -6.43 10.36
N VAL A 183 -8.63 -7.08 10.72
CA VAL A 183 -9.46 -6.69 11.86
C VAL A 183 -8.94 -7.42 13.10
N LYS A 184 -8.58 -6.69 14.17
CA LYS A 184 -8.41 -7.35 15.45
C LYS A 184 -9.79 -7.81 15.91
N ARG A 185 -10.09 -9.10 15.84
CA ARG A 185 -11.20 -9.66 16.59
C ARG A 185 -10.82 -9.47 18.05
N GLY A 186 -11.52 -8.56 18.73
CA GLY A 186 -11.42 -8.45 20.18
C GLY A 186 -11.72 -9.81 20.76
N GLY A 187 -10.75 -10.41 21.43
CA GLY A 187 -11.01 -11.60 22.24
C GLY A 187 -12.00 -11.19 23.32
N VAL A 188 -13.24 -11.64 23.21
CA VAL A 188 -14.16 -11.68 24.33
C VAL A 188 -13.53 -12.70 25.28
N ARG A 189 -12.97 -12.22 26.39
CA ARG A 189 -12.66 -13.03 27.58
C ARG A 189 -13.90 -13.08 28.44
#